data_d320acd2015abb1d18f057ec3d23e2ee
#
_entry.id   d320acd2015abb1d18f057ec3d23e2ee
#
_cell.length_a   1.000
_cell.length_b   1.000
_cell.length_c   1.000
_cell.angle_alpha   90.00
_cell.angle_beta   90.00
_cell.angle_gamma   90.00
#
_symmetry.space_group_name_H-M   'P 1'
#
loop_
_entity.id
_entity.type
_entity.pdbx_description
1 polymer ?
#
loop_
_entity_poly.entity_id
_entity_poly.type
_entity_poly.pdbx_seq_one_letter_code
_entity_poly.pdbx_strand_id
1 'polypeptide(L)'
;MKLSIWSSYYIDLSPEEAVDRFCKNGIFCSELSDEHGLQLLSRSEDVIKTGTEFASFLKSRKFEMSQGHLWLRIKLCADETALVNLYRWIDLYEAIGIKNMVLHCDNLVGTTLSRQEKIEQNIEKLRLLADYIKEKNITVCLENLRPHGPQDMDLIDKTAGDLLYIIERVGSPRFGICLDTGHLNLTVKNQREFILKAGKQLKALHIADNEGMTDQHMMPFGKGKVNFVEVVQALREIEYEGVFNLEIPGERKIPLELRDAKIAYIQACYHYLMRV
;
A
#
# COMPACT_ATOMS: atom_id res chain seq x y z
N MET A 1 7.43 -3.66 14.77
CA MET A 1 6.45 -3.08 13.82
C MET A 1 5.51 -2.16 14.57
N LYS A 2 5.00 -1.09 13.95
CA LYS A 2 4.04 -0.13 14.52
C LYS A 2 2.68 -0.32 13.84
N LEU A 3 1.58 -0.24 14.58
CA LEU A 3 0.24 -0.29 13.99
C LEU A 3 -0.01 0.93 13.11
N SER A 4 -0.48 0.69 11.91
CA SER A 4 -0.96 1.67 10.96
C SER A 4 -2.32 1.23 10.41
N ILE A 5 -3.16 2.18 10.06
CA ILE A 5 -4.46 1.91 9.43
C ILE A 5 -4.55 2.80 8.19
N TRP A 6 -4.99 2.23 7.07
CA TRP A 6 -5.23 2.94 5.83
C TRP A 6 -6.19 4.12 6.02
N SER A 7 -5.84 5.31 5.54
CA SER A 7 -6.62 6.53 5.82
C SER A 7 -8.02 6.49 5.20
N SER A 8 -8.24 5.70 4.15
CA SER A 8 -9.57 5.41 3.61
C SER A 8 -10.53 4.72 4.60
N TYR A 9 -10.05 4.31 5.78
CA TYR A 9 -10.94 3.92 6.88
C TYR A 9 -11.95 5.04 7.22
N TYR A 10 -11.53 6.30 7.07
CA TYR A 10 -12.36 7.49 7.22
C TYR A 10 -12.47 8.29 5.90
N ILE A 11 -12.64 7.62 4.77
CA ILE A 11 -12.65 8.19 3.43
C ILE A 11 -13.70 9.29 3.20
N ASP A 12 -14.76 9.32 3.99
CA ASP A 12 -15.83 10.32 3.99
C ASP A 12 -15.49 11.60 4.76
N LEU A 13 -14.32 11.63 5.41
CA LEU A 13 -13.77 12.81 6.08
C LEU A 13 -12.65 13.43 5.21
N SER A 14 -12.27 14.67 5.51
CA SER A 14 -11.04 15.24 4.96
C SER A 14 -9.80 14.53 5.55
N PRO A 15 -8.63 14.62 4.89
CA PRO A 15 -7.40 14.04 5.43
C PRO A 15 -7.09 14.49 6.87
N GLU A 16 -7.33 15.76 7.20
CA GLU A 16 -7.12 16.32 8.53
C GLU A 16 -8.11 15.77 9.56
N GLU A 17 -9.41 15.72 9.21
CA GLU A 17 -10.43 15.15 10.09
C GLU A 17 -10.20 13.66 10.34
N ALA A 18 -9.75 12.91 9.32
CA ALA A 18 -9.37 11.51 9.46
C ALA A 18 -8.22 11.33 10.45
N VAL A 19 -7.17 12.16 10.36
CA VAL A 19 -6.05 12.18 11.30
C VAL A 19 -6.52 12.52 12.71
N ASP A 20 -7.32 13.57 12.88
CA ASP A 20 -7.85 13.96 14.21
C ASP A 20 -8.71 12.83 14.81
N ARG A 21 -9.45 12.11 13.95
CA ARG A 21 -10.27 10.98 14.39
C ARG A 21 -9.41 9.78 14.82
N PHE A 22 -8.35 9.48 14.08
CA PHE A 22 -7.38 8.45 14.47
C PHE A 22 -6.70 8.81 15.80
N CYS A 23 -6.22 10.04 15.97
CA CYS A 23 -5.61 10.51 17.21
C CYS A 23 -6.54 10.34 18.40
N LYS A 24 -7.82 10.73 18.25
CA LYS A 24 -8.86 10.57 19.29
C LYS A 24 -8.99 9.12 19.74
N ASN A 25 -8.77 8.17 18.84
CA ASN A 25 -8.87 6.74 19.10
C ASN A 25 -7.51 6.05 19.38
N GLY A 26 -6.45 6.84 19.67
CA GLY A 26 -5.14 6.31 20.07
C GLY A 26 -4.33 5.73 18.91
N ILE A 27 -4.67 6.03 17.67
CA ILE A 27 -3.88 5.70 16.48
C ILE A 27 -3.06 6.91 16.07
N PHE A 28 -1.75 6.75 15.95
CA PHE A 28 -0.81 7.82 15.61
C PHE A 28 0.05 7.49 14.38
N CYS A 29 -0.39 6.51 13.59
CA CYS A 29 0.24 6.15 12.33
C CYS A 29 -0.82 5.69 11.33
N SER A 30 -0.68 6.14 10.09
CA SER A 30 -1.57 5.78 8.98
C SER A 30 -0.79 5.67 7.68
N GLU A 31 -1.35 4.93 6.74
CA GLU A 31 -1.03 5.05 5.33
C GLU A 31 -1.95 6.08 4.69
N LEU A 32 -1.39 6.99 3.90
CA LEU A 32 -2.19 7.93 3.11
C LEU A 32 -2.77 7.20 1.89
N SER A 33 -4.09 7.10 1.83
CA SER A 33 -4.78 6.52 0.68
C SER A 33 -4.71 7.43 -0.55
N ASP A 34 -4.90 6.85 -1.73
CA ASP A 34 -4.95 7.64 -2.97
C ASP A 34 -6.14 8.61 -3.00
N GLU A 35 -7.29 8.27 -2.40
CA GLU A 35 -8.42 9.20 -2.34
C GLU A 35 -8.11 10.44 -1.49
N HIS A 36 -7.47 10.29 -0.34
CA HIS A 36 -7.01 11.41 0.46
C HIS A 36 -5.83 12.14 -0.21
N GLY A 37 -4.93 11.40 -0.86
CA GLY A 37 -3.88 11.97 -1.69
C GLY A 37 -4.44 12.84 -2.81
N LEU A 38 -5.50 12.39 -3.51
CA LEU A 38 -6.18 13.15 -4.55
C LEU A 38 -6.83 14.44 -4.00
N GLN A 39 -7.43 14.37 -2.81
CA GLN A 39 -7.96 15.57 -2.16
C GLN A 39 -6.86 16.60 -1.89
N LEU A 40 -5.67 16.16 -1.43
CA LEU A 40 -4.53 17.05 -1.22
C LEU A 40 -4.00 17.62 -2.55
N LEU A 41 -3.82 16.78 -3.58
CA LEU A 41 -3.38 17.20 -4.92
C LEU A 41 -4.29 18.22 -5.58
N SER A 42 -5.59 18.17 -5.29
CA SER A 42 -6.58 19.07 -5.87
C SER A 42 -6.60 20.47 -5.24
N ARG A 43 -5.89 20.69 -4.14
CA ARG A 43 -5.91 21.98 -3.41
C ARG A 43 -5.11 23.08 -4.10
N SER A 44 -4.02 22.72 -4.78
CA SER A 44 -3.12 23.67 -5.43
C SER A 44 -2.28 23.00 -6.52
N GLU A 45 -1.86 23.78 -7.50
CA GLU A 45 -0.83 23.33 -8.45
C GLU A 45 0.55 23.17 -7.78
N ASP A 46 0.82 23.92 -6.69
CA ASP A 46 2.02 23.78 -5.88
C ASP A 46 1.84 22.64 -4.87
N VAL A 47 2.11 21.43 -5.33
CA VAL A 47 1.96 20.20 -4.52
C VAL A 47 2.97 20.12 -3.39
N ILE A 48 4.15 20.73 -3.52
CA ILE A 48 5.18 20.78 -2.49
C ILE A 48 4.71 21.63 -1.33
N LYS A 49 4.13 22.81 -1.61
CA LYS A 49 3.52 23.65 -0.59
C LYS A 49 2.41 22.91 0.14
N THR A 50 1.48 22.30 -0.59
CA THR A 50 0.39 21.50 0.00
C THR A 50 0.92 20.39 0.90
N GLY A 51 1.92 19.64 0.43
CA GLY A 51 2.55 18.57 1.22
C GLY A 51 3.22 19.07 2.48
N THR A 52 3.95 20.20 2.40
CA THR A 52 4.62 20.82 3.55
C THR A 52 3.63 21.34 4.59
N GLU A 53 2.52 21.94 4.16
CA GLU A 53 1.44 22.38 5.05
C GLU A 53 0.81 21.18 5.77
N PHE A 54 0.51 20.11 5.05
CA PHE A 54 -0.04 18.88 5.65
C PHE A 54 0.98 18.18 6.57
N ALA A 55 2.27 18.16 6.23
CA ALA A 55 3.33 17.67 7.10
C ALA A 55 3.39 18.44 8.43
N SER A 56 3.24 19.77 8.36
CA SER A 56 3.19 20.65 9.56
C SER A 56 1.97 20.33 10.43
N PHE A 57 0.82 20.07 9.81
CA PHE A 57 -0.38 19.61 10.52
C PHE A 57 -0.13 18.26 11.21
N LEU A 58 0.41 17.26 10.50
CA LEU A 58 0.73 15.95 11.08
C LEU A 58 1.67 16.06 12.27
N LYS A 59 2.72 16.88 12.13
CA LYS A 59 3.67 17.15 13.23
C LYS A 59 2.98 17.74 14.45
N SER A 60 2.02 18.66 14.28
CA SER A 60 1.25 19.25 15.38
C SER A 60 0.42 18.21 16.14
N ARG A 61 0.03 17.13 15.49
CA ARG A 61 -0.72 15.98 16.06
C ARG A 61 0.20 14.85 16.54
N LYS A 62 1.52 14.96 16.37
CA LYS A 62 2.48 13.87 16.59
C LYS A 62 2.10 12.61 15.82
N PHE A 63 1.56 12.82 14.62
CA PHE A 63 1.06 11.76 13.75
C PHE A 63 2.06 11.45 12.64
N GLU A 64 2.19 10.17 12.24
CA GLU A 64 3.11 9.72 11.22
C GLU A 64 2.35 9.13 10.03
N MET A 65 2.75 9.53 8.83
CA MET A 65 2.40 8.87 7.58
C MET A 65 3.69 8.43 6.89
N SER A 66 4.17 7.23 7.21
CA SER A 66 5.41 6.68 6.65
C SER A 66 5.21 5.89 5.36
N GLN A 67 3.98 5.52 5.08
CA GLN A 67 3.53 4.79 3.89
C GLN A 67 2.40 5.56 3.20
N GLY A 68 2.27 5.43 1.88
CA GLY A 68 1.19 6.02 1.12
C GLY A 68 0.95 5.27 -0.18
N HIS A 69 -0.31 5.12 -0.56
CA HIS A 69 -0.69 4.53 -1.83
C HIS A 69 -0.66 5.60 -2.92
N LEU A 70 0.16 5.40 -3.95
CA LEU A 70 0.13 6.24 -5.15
C LEU A 70 -1.17 5.95 -5.92
N TRP A 71 -1.44 6.74 -6.94
CA TRP A 71 -2.68 6.67 -7.70
C TRP A 71 -3.07 5.24 -8.10
N LEU A 72 -4.10 4.69 -7.43
CA LEU A 72 -4.57 3.31 -7.58
C LEU A 72 -5.03 2.98 -9.01
N ARG A 73 -5.62 3.96 -9.71
CA ARG A 73 -6.23 3.77 -11.04
C ARG A 73 -5.29 4.10 -12.20
N ILE A 74 -4.00 4.23 -11.94
CA ILE A 74 -3.03 4.52 -12.98
C ILE A 74 -2.92 3.33 -13.95
N LYS A 75 -2.82 3.65 -15.23
CA LYS A 75 -2.44 2.71 -16.28
C LYS A 75 -1.03 3.06 -16.74
N LEU A 76 -0.05 2.56 -16.00
CA LEU A 76 1.35 2.96 -16.11
C LEU A 76 1.90 2.84 -17.55
N CYS A 77 1.51 1.79 -18.27
CA CYS A 77 1.98 1.53 -19.62
C CYS A 77 1.05 2.08 -20.70
N ALA A 78 -0.25 2.08 -20.46
CA ALA A 78 -1.25 2.46 -21.46
C ALA A 78 -1.52 3.98 -21.53
N ASP A 79 -1.25 4.74 -20.45
CA ASP A 79 -1.45 6.19 -20.41
C ASP A 79 -0.12 6.93 -20.62
N GLU A 80 -0.03 7.74 -21.69
CA GLU A 80 1.15 8.55 -21.99
C GLU A 80 1.45 9.59 -20.91
N THR A 81 0.43 10.06 -20.19
CA THR A 81 0.57 11.06 -19.11
C THR A 81 0.84 10.43 -17.73
N ALA A 82 0.83 9.12 -17.63
CA ALA A 82 0.94 8.40 -16.37
C ALA A 82 2.14 8.84 -15.51
N LEU A 83 3.33 8.90 -16.11
CA LEU A 83 4.56 9.27 -15.39
C LEU A 83 4.52 10.71 -14.88
N VAL A 84 4.05 11.67 -15.71
CA VAL A 84 3.95 13.09 -15.32
C VAL A 84 2.99 13.24 -14.11
N ASN A 85 1.88 12.53 -14.14
CA ASN A 85 0.95 12.51 -13.01
C ASN A 85 1.58 11.87 -11.78
N LEU A 86 2.28 10.72 -11.92
CA LEU A 86 2.97 10.09 -10.80
C LEU A 86 4.05 10.98 -10.17
N TYR A 87 4.78 11.76 -10.95
CA TYR A 87 5.77 12.70 -10.43
C TYR A 87 5.13 13.71 -9.47
N ARG A 88 3.94 14.24 -9.81
CA ARG A 88 3.19 15.13 -8.91
C ARG A 88 2.75 14.44 -7.61
N TRP A 89 2.32 13.16 -7.70
CA TRP A 89 1.99 12.36 -6.52
C TRP A 89 3.20 12.13 -5.63
N ILE A 90 4.32 11.79 -6.22
CA ILE A 90 5.58 11.54 -5.51
C ILE A 90 6.09 12.80 -4.83
N ASP A 91 6.04 13.95 -5.51
CA ASP A 91 6.47 15.23 -4.93
C ASP A 91 5.60 15.64 -3.75
N LEU A 92 4.28 15.46 -3.85
CA LEU A 92 3.36 15.68 -2.72
C LEU A 92 3.72 14.77 -1.54
N TYR A 93 3.86 13.48 -1.81
CA TYR A 93 4.08 12.48 -0.75
C TYR A 93 5.45 12.63 -0.11
N GLU A 94 6.48 12.95 -0.89
CA GLU A 94 7.81 13.28 -0.35
C GLU A 94 7.76 14.52 0.54
N ALA A 95 7.05 15.57 0.11
CA ALA A 95 6.87 16.79 0.90
C ALA A 95 6.09 16.57 2.20
N ILE A 96 5.18 15.59 2.24
CA ILE A 96 4.51 15.13 3.46
C ILE A 96 5.48 14.38 4.39
N GLY A 97 6.52 13.74 3.84
CA GLY A 97 7.48 12.90 4.56
C GLY A 97 7.21 11.40 4.45
N ILE A 98 6.35 10.99 3.51
CA ILE A 98 6.09 9.59 3.19
C ILE A 98 7.33 8.97 2.52
N LYS A 99 7.79 7.83 3.05
CA LYS A 99 9.00 7.15 2.56
C LYS A 99 8.72 5.95 1.68
N ASN A 100 7.70 5.17 2.01
CA ASN A 100 7.30 4.00 1.24
C ASN A 100 6.02 4.32 0.46
N MET A 101 6.11 4.27 -0.86
CA MET A 101 5.02 4.63 -1.76
C MET A 101 4.58 3.40 -2.55
N VAL A 102 3.37 2.90 -2.29
CA VAL A 102 2.85 1.70 -2.95
C VAL A 102 2.40 2.03 -4.37
N LEU A 103 2.76 1.18 -5.31
CA LEU A 103 2.42 1.30 -6.72
C LEU A 103 2.06 -0.07 -7.30
N HIS A 104 1.04 -0.11 -8.14
CA HIS A 104 0.67 -1.29 -8.93
C HIS A 104 1.45 -1.35 -10.24
N CYS A 105 1.85 -2.56 -10.65
CA CYS A 105 2.24 -2.79 -12.03
C CYS A 105 1.00 -2.72 -12.95
N ASP A 106 1.23 -2.41 -14.23
CA ASP A 106 0.17 -2.46 -15.23
C ASP A 106 0.13 -3.87 -15.84
N ASN A 107 -0.87 -4.63 -15.49
CA ASN A 107 -1.06 -5.99 -15.99
C ASN A 107 -1.52 -6.03 -17.47
N LEU A 108 -1.78 -4.87 -18.10
CA LEU A 108 -2.17 -4.72 -19.50
C LEU A 108 -3.28 -5.71 -19.88
N VAL A 109 -4.31 -5.77 -19.02
CA VAL A 109 -5.45 -6.66 -19.17
C VAL A 109 -6.19 -6.37 -20.48
N GLY A 110 -6.62 -7.45 -21.18
CA GLY A 110 -7.33 -7.34 -22.44
C GLY A 110 -6.43 -7.09 -23.67
N THR A 111 -5.11 -7.04 -23.50
CA THR A 111 -4.16 -6.97 -24.62
C THR A 111 -3.79 -8.38 -25.11
N THR A 112 -3.22 -8.47 -26.32
CA THR A 112 -2.67 -9.72 -26.90
C THR A 112 -1.22 -9.96 -26.54
N LEU A 113 -0.63 -9.11 -25.69
CA LEU A 113 0.76 -9.19 -25.27
C LEU A 113 1.02 -10.46 -24.45
N SER A 114 2.15 -11.08 -24.71
CA SER A 114 2.68 -12.14 -23.86
C SER A 114 3.04 -11.59 -22.47
N ARG A 115 3.11 -12.48 -21.48
CA ARG A 115 3.53 -12.11 -20.12
C ARG A 115 4.89 -11.41 -20.12
N GLN A 116 5.84 -11.86 -20.93
CA GLN A 116 7.16 -11.23 -21.02
C GLN A 116 7.10 -9.82 -21.59
N GLU A 117 6.31 -9.58 -22.64
CA GLU A 117 6.13 -8.25 -23.21
C GLU A 117 5.48 -7.28 -22.21
N LYS A 118 4.50 -7.73 -21.42
CA LYS A 118 3.91 -6.95 -20.33
C LYS A 118 4.98 -6.57 -19.28
N ILE A 119 5.82 -7.49 -18.87
CA ILE A 119 6.92 -7.27 -17.93
C ILE A 119 7.90 -6.22 -18.49
N GLU A 120 8.35 -6.37 -19.75
CA GLU A 120 9.30 -5.43 -20.35
C GLU A 120 8.74 -4.00 -20.45
N GLN A 121 7.45 -3.85 -20.81
CA GLN A 121 6.81 -2.53 -20.84
C GLN A 121 6.77 -1.88 -19.44
N ASN A 122 6.45 -2.66 -18.39
CA ASN A 122 6.50 -2.15 -17.01
C ASN A 122 7.93 -1.75 -16.62
N ILE A 123 8.93 -2.58 -16.92
CA ILE A 123 10.34 -2.28 -16.62
C ILE A 123 10.78 -0.98 -17.28
N GLU A 124 10.41 -0.74 -18.54
CA GLU A 124 10.73 0.49 -19.26
C GLU A 124 10.18 1.72 -18.53
N LYS A 125 8.90 1.70 -18.15
CA LYS A 125 8.25 2.80 -17.42
C LYS A 125 8.83 2.97 -16.01
N LEU A 126 9.09 1.88 -15.30
CA LEU A 126 9.67 1.91 -13.96
C LEU A 126 11.12 2.41 -13.95
N ARG A 127 11.89 2.21 -15.03
CA ARG A 127 13.23 2.82 -15.18
C ARG A 127 13.15 4.34 -15.30
N LEU A 128 12.20 4.87 -16.06
CA LEU A 128 11.98 6.33 -16.13
C LEU A 128 11.58 6.88 -14.76
N LEU A 129 10.75 6.14 -14.02
CA LEU A 129 10.41 6.49 -12.64
C LEU A 129 11.64 6.42 -11.73
N ALA A 130 12.49 5.38 -11.88
CA ALA A 130 13.75 5.25 -11.14
C ALA A 130 14.68 6.44 -11.32
N ASP A 131 14.81 6.93 -12.54
CA ASP A 131 15.62 8.12 -12.84
C ASP A 131 15.06 9.37 -12.13
N TYR A 132 13.75 9.52 -12.08
CA TYR A 132 13.10 10.64 -11.40
C TYR A 132 13.32 10.63 -9.89
N ILE A 133 13.30 9.42 -9.27
CA ILE A 133 13.38 9.29 -7.81
C ILE A 133 14.80 9.02 -7.28
N LYS A 134 15.82 8.94 -8.13
CA LYS A 134 17.17 8.51 -7.74
C LYS A 134 17.76 9.29 -6.57
N GLU A 135 17.55 10.61 -6.53
CA GLU A 135 18.05 11.51 -5.48
C GLU A 135 17.07 11.71 -4.33
N LYS A 136 15.85 11.17 -4.44
CA LYS A 136 14.82 11.28 -3.41
C LYS A 136 15.00 10.22 -2.33
N ASN A 137 14.65 10.54 -1.08
CA ASN A 137 14.73 9.59 0.03
C ASN A 137 13.43 8.80 0.21
N ILE A 138 13.00 8.14 -0.86
CA ILE A 138 11.77 7.35 -0.93
C ILE A 138 12.04 5.97 -1.51
N THR A 139 11.11 5.05 -1.32
CA THR A 139 11.06 3.74 -1.94
C THR A 139 9.69 3.56 -2.59
N VAL A 140 9.67 3.19 -3.88
CA VAL A 140 8.44 2.75 -4.56
C VAL A 140 8.29 1.25 -4.33
N CYS A 141 7.20 0.85 -3.69
CA CYS A 141 6.91 -0.52 -3.31
C CYS A 141 5.90 -1.13 -4.29
N LEU A 142 6.35 -2.08 -5.11
CA LEU A 142 5.46 -2.78 -6.04
C LEU A 142 4.61 -3.78 -5.25
N GLU A 143 3.30 -3.73 -5.45
CA GLU A 143 2.34 -4.56 -4.73
C GLU A 143 2.02 -5.84 -5.50
N ASN A 144 1.83 -6.95 -4.77
CA ASN A 144 1.28 -8.17 -5.36
C ASN A 144 -0.23 -8.04 -5.59
N LEU A 145 -0.67 -8.31 -6.81
CA LEU A 145 -2.05 -8.16 -7.21
C LEU A 145 -2.78 -9.51 -7.34
N ARG A 146 -4.10 -9.42 -7.40
CA ARG A 146 -5.03 -10.52 -7.62
C ARG A 146 -5.74 -10.40 -8.96
N PRO A 147 -6.24 -11.49 -9.55
CA PRO A 147 -7.08 -11.42 -10.73
C PRO A 147 -8.40 -10.70 -10.44
N HIS A 148 -8.85 -9.84 -11.37
CA HIS A 148 -10.18 -9.24 -11.33
C HIS A 148 -11.25 -10.13 -11.97
N GLY A 149 -10.83 -11.14 -12.74
CA GLY A 149 -11.73 -12.09 -13.40
C GLY A 149 -10.96 -13.24 -14.06
N PRO A 150 -11.65 -14.22 -14.67
CA PRO A 150 -11.02 -15.39 -15.28
C PRO A 150 -10.02 -15.07 -16.40
N GLN A 151 -10.19 -13.92 -17.06
CA GLN A 151 -9.27 -13.44 -18.12
C GLN A 151 -7.94 -12.90 -17.59
N ASP A 152 -7.83 -12.65 -16.28
CA ASP A 152 -6.69 -11.96 -15.68
C ASP A 152 -5.76 -12.92 -14.93
N MET A 153 -5.78 -14.20 -15.27
CA MET A 153 -5.01 -15.21 -14.53
C MET A 153 -3.49 -15.10 -14.74
N ASP A 154 -3.05 -14.44 -15.82
CA ASP A 154 -1.64 -14.25 -16.17
C ASP A 154 -1.08 -12.90 -15.70
N LEU A 155 -1.20 -12.63 -14.41
CA LEU A 155 -0.64 -11.44 -13.78
C LEU A 155 0.89 -11.53 -13.69
N ILE A 156 1.56 -10.37 -13.83
CA ILE A 156 3.02 -10.27 -13.79
C ILE A 156 3.57 -10.04 -12.37
N ASP A 157 2.71 -9.88 -11.38
CA ASP A 157 3.00 -9.42 -10.02
C ASP A 157 2.35 -10.26 -8.90
N LYS A 158 2.01 -11.53 -9.18
CA LYS A 158 1.34 -12.39 -8.18
C LYS A 158 2.23 -12.86 -7.04
N THR A 159 3.51 -13.05 -7.30
CA THR A 159 4.43 -13.69 -6.36
C THR A 159 5.60 -12.78 -6.01
N ALA A 160 6.25 -13.03 -4.87
CA ALA A 160 7.50 -12.35 -4.53
C ALA A 160 8.57 -12.52 -5.63
N GLY A 161 8.61 -13.70 -6.30
CA GLY A 161 9.53 -13.94 -7.40
C GLY A 161 9.28 -13.06 -8.60
N ASP A 162 8.02 -12.82 -8.96
CA ASP A 162 7.64 -11.93 -10.06
C ASP A 162 8.11 -10.50 -9.78
N LEU A 163 7.79 -10.00 -8.57
CA LEU A 163 8.15 -8.64 -8.17
C LEU A 163 9.67 -8.46 -8.05
N LEU A 164 10.39 -9.44 -7.49
CA LEU A 164 11.85 -9.42 -7.40
C LEU A 164 12.48 -9.39 -8.80
N TYR A 165 11.97 -10.18 -9.75
CA TYR A 165 12.45 -10.17 -11.13
C TYR A 165 12.29 -8.79 -11.79
N ILE A 166 11.13 -8.14 -11.62
CA ILE A 166 10.88 -6.79 -12.13
C ILE A 166 11.85 -5.79 -11.48
N ILE A 167 11.97 -5.79 -10.14
CA ILE A 167 12.83 -4.87 -9.38
C ILE A 167 14.30 -5.03 -9.78
N GLU A 168 14.80 -6.25 -9.90
CA GLU A 168 16.16 -6.54 -10.35
C GLU A 168 16.43 -5.97 -11.75
N ARG A 169 15.47 -6.15 -12.68
CA ARG A 169 15.57 -5.63 -14.05
C ARG A 169 15.45 -4.12 -14.15
N VAL A 170 14.71 -3.48 -13.25
CA VAL A 170 14.69 -2.00 -13.11
C VAL A 170 16.06 -1.49 -12.70
N GLY A 171 16.75 -2.21 -11.80
CA GLY A 171 18.15 -1.94 -11.44
C GLY A 171 18.32 -0.72 -10.51
N SER A 172 17.29 -0.35 -9.73
CA SER A 172 17.36 0.78 -8.80
C SER A 172 17.15 0.33 -7.36
N PRO A 173 17.95 0.81 -6.38
CA PRO A 173 17.77 0.50 -4.97
C PRO A 173 16.54 1.22 -4.36
N ARG A 174 15.87 2.07 -5.13
CA ARG A 174 14.68 2.82 -4.72
C ARG A 174 13.37 2.04 -4.92
N PHE A 175 13.46 0.74 -5.23
CA PHE A 175 12.29 -0.13 -5.35
C PHE A 175 12.28 -1.20 -4.27
N GLY A 176 11.07 -1.53 -3.82
CA GLY A 176 10.81 -2.59 -2.86
C GLY A 176 9.48 -3.29 -3.16
N ILE A 177 9.05 -4.13 -2.24
CA ILE A 177 7.82 -4.90 -2.35
C ILE A 177 6.82 -4.41 -1.29
N CYS A 178 5.55 -4.27 -1.67
CA CYS A 178 4.41 -4.26 -0.78
C CYS A 178 3.74 -5.64 -0.83
N LEU A 179 3.52 -6.26 0.34
CA LEU A 179 2.70 -7.46 0.44
C LEU A 179 1.28 -7.09 0.81
N ASP A 180 0.32 -7.37 -0.08
CA ASP A 180 -1.09 -7.49 0.28
C ASP A 180 -1.42 -8.95 0.61
N THR A 181 -1.82 -9.17 1.88
CA THR A 181 -2.12 -10.52 2.39
C THR A 181 -3.44 -11.06 1.85
N GLY A 182 -4.40 -10.19 1.57
CA GLY A 182 -5.69 -10.54 0.97
C GLY A 182 -5.53 -10.94 -0.50
N HIS A 183 -4.80 -10.17 -1.30
CA HIS A 183 -4.47 -10.51 -2.68
C HIS A 183 -3.73 -11.85 -2.77
N LEU A 184 -2.76 -12.05 -1.88
CA LEU A 184 -2.00 -13.30 -1.85
C LEU A 184 -2.90 -14.50 -1.50
N ASN A 185 -3.88 -14.32 -0.60
CA ASN A 185 -4.84 -15.37 -0.24
C ASN A 185 -5.80 -15.74 -1.39
N LEU A 186 -5.93 -14.89 -2.40
CA LEU A 186 -6.70 -15.15 -3.62
C LEU A 186 -5.87 -15.79 -4.74
N THR A 187 -4.54 -15.82 -4.60
CA THR A 187 -3.61 -16.32 -5.61
C THR A 187 -2.87 -17.57 -5.12
N VAL A 188 -1.67 -17.42 -4.63
CA VAL A 188 -0.79 -18.54 -4.24
C VAL A 188 -0.98 -19.03 -2.80
N LYS A 189 -1.64 -18.26 -1.96
CA LYS A 189 -2.07 -18.58 -0.56
C LYS A 189 -0.95 -18.87 0.43
N ASN A 190 0.32 -18.82 0.05
CA ASN A 190 1.45 -19.11 0.93
C ASN A 190 2.11 -17.83 1.42
N GLN A 191 1.57 -17.26 2.51
CA GLN A 191 2.04 -16.01 3.11
C GLN A 191 3.51 -16.11 3.54
N ARG A 192 3.86 -17.19 4.22
CA ARG A 192 5.20 -17.40 4.75
C ARG A 192 6.25 -17.44 3.63
N GLU A 193 6.02 -18.24 2.59
CA GLU A 193 6.94 -18.36 1.46
C GLU A 193 7.17 -17.01 0.77
N PHE A 194 6.09 -16.24 0.56
CA PHE A 194 6.18 -14.91 -0.05
C PHE A 194 7.07 -14.00 0.80
N ILE A 195 6.82 -13.92 2.12
CA ILE A 195 7.56 -13.05 3.05
C ILE A 195 9.04 -13.43 3.10
N LEU A 196 9.36 -14.72 3.26
CA LEU A 196 10.74 -15.19 3.32
C LEU A 196 11.47 -14.93 2.01
N LYS A 197 10.81 -15.13 0.86
CA LYS A 197 11.39 -14.88 -0.47
C LYS A 197 11.59 -13.40 -0.74
N ALA A 198 10.67 -12.53 -0.34
CA ALA A 198 10.81 -11.09 -0.47
C ALA A 198 11.95 -10.56 0.42
N GLY A 199 12.12 -11.13 1.62
CA GLY A 199 13.23 -10.80 2.52
C GLY A 199 13.34 -9.30 2.79
N LYS A 200 14.54 -8.75 2.68
CA LYS A 200 14.81 -7.32 2.91
C LYS A 200 14.21 -6.37 1.85
N GLN A 201 13.72 -6.91 0.73
CA GLN A 201 12.98 -6.12 -0.27
C GLN A 201 11.54 -5.84 0.14
N LEU A 202 10.99 -6.54 1.16
CA LEU A 202 9.69 -6.21 1.73
C LEU A 202 9.77 -4.90 2.51
N LYS A 203 9.08 -3.85 2.04
CA LYS A 203 9.15 -2.48 2.58
C LYS A 203 7.80 -1.97 3.07
N ALA A 204 6.71 -2.50 2.55
CA ALA A 204 5.35 -2.09 2.87
C ALA A 204 4.44 -3.30 3.05
N LEU A 205 3.34 -3.12 3.78
CA LEU A 205 2.33 -4.13 4.01
C LEU A 205 0.94 -3.55 3.81
N HIS A 206 0.07 -4.32 3.16
CA HIS A 206 -1.38 -4.21 3.18
C HIS A 206 -1.95 -5.46 3.87
N ILE A 207 -2.31 -5.29 5.14
CA ILE A 207 -2.87 -6.38 5.94
C ILE A 207 -4.38 -6.35 5.78
N ALA A 208 -4.89 -7.31 5.05
CA ALA A 208 -6.31 -7.53 4.82
C ALA A 208 -6.61 -9.03 4.84
N ASP A 209 -7.83 -9.41 5.19
CA ASP A 209 -8.29 -10.80 5.17
C ASP A 209 -9.42 -10.98 4.16
N ASN A 210 -9.68 -12.21 3.76
CA ASN A 210 -10.83 -12.59 2.94
C ASN A 210 -11.13 -14.09 3.08
N GLU A 211 -12.29 -14.51 2.59
CA GLU A 211 -12.71 -15.91 2.60
C GLU A 211 -12.06 -16.77 1.50
N GLY A 212 -11.12 -16.21 0.73
CA GLY A 212 -10.39 -16.89 -0.35
C GLY A 212 -11.18 -16.98 -1.67
N MET A 213 -12.18 -16.12 -1.88
CA MET A 213 -13.03 -16.06 -3.07
C MET A 213 -13.04 -14.69 -3.75
N THR A 214 -13.14 -13.62 -2.97
CA THR A 214 -13.18 -12.24 -3.44
C THR A 214 -12.35 -11.35 -2.53
N ASP A 215 -11.96 -10.20 -3.05
CA ASP A 215 -11.20 -9.20 -2.32
C ASP A 215 -12.13 -8.41 -1.38
N GLN A 216 -12.16 -8.82 -0.13
CA GLN A 216 -13.12 -8.33 0.84
C GLN A 216 -12.56 -7.31 1.81
N HIS A 217 -11.23 -7.17 1.87
CA HIS A 217 -10.52 -6.31 2.83
C HIS A 217 -11.09 -6.42 4.26
N MET A 218 -11.23 -7.66 4.73
CA MET A 218 -11.79 -7.94 6.06
C MET A 218 -10.74 -7.70 7.14
N MET A 219 -11.24 -7.44 8.34
CA MET A 219 -10.38 -7.40 9.53
C MET A 219 -9.81 -8.79 9.84
N PRO A 220 -8.55 -8.86 10.34
CA PRO A 220 -8.01 -10.09 10.91
C PRO A 220 -8.92 -10.69 12.00
N PHE A 221 -8.90 -12.02 12.11
CA PHE A 221 -9.67 -12.79 13.09
C PHE A 221 -11.21 -12.73 12.93
N GLY A 222 -11.69 -12.38 11.73
CA GLY A 222 -13.10 -12.49 11.36
C GLY A 222 -13.42 -13.84 10.71
N LYS A 223 -14.13 -13.80 9.59
CA LYS A 223 -14.47 -14.98 8.78
C LYS A 223 -13.37 -15.35 7.77
N GLY A 224 -12.36 -14.52 7.64
CA GLY A 224 -11.28 -14.70 6.67
C GLY A 224 -10.38 -15.89 6.99
N LYS A 225 -9.48 -16.21 6.08
CA LYS A 225 -8.68 -17.43 6.09
C LYS A 225 -7.17 -17.20 6.19
N VAL A 226 -6.73 -15.94 6.22
CA VAL A 226 -5.30 -15.63 6.35
C VAL A 226 -4.81 -15.98 7.75
N ASN A 227 -3.72 -16.74 7.84
CA ASN A 227 -3.07 -17.07 9.11
C ASN A 227 -2.13 -15.94 9.55
N PHE A 228 -2.67 -14.93 10.25
CA PHE A 228 -1.88 -13.78 10.68
C PHE A 228 -0.80 -14.09 11.72
N VAL A 229 -0.93 -15.18 12.49
CA VAL A 229 0.14 -15.62 13.39
C VAL A 229 1.37 -16.04 12.57
N GLU A 230 1.17 -16.82 11.52
CA GLU A 230 2.24 -17.21 10.60
C GLU A 230 2.84 -16.00 9.85
N VAL A 231 2.00 -15.06 9.41
CA VAL A 231 2.44 -13.80 8.81
C VAL A 231 3.39 -13.06 9.74
N VAL A 232 2.99 -12.81 10.99
CA VAL A 232 3.82 -12.08 11.96
C VAL A 232 5.12 -12.83 12.29
N GLN A 233 5.07 -14.15 12.42
CA GLN A 233 6.27 -14.96 12.63
C GLN A 233 7.25 -14.83 11.47
N ALA A 234 6.77 -14.93 10.22
CA ALA A 234 7.60 -14.77 9.04
C ALA A 234 8.17 -13.34 8.93
N LEU A 235 7.39 -12.30 9.25
CA LEU A 235 7.87 -10.92 9.29
C LEU A 235 9.01 -10.72 10.31
N ARG A 236 8.93 -11.39 11.47
CA ARG A 236 10.02 -11.38 12.47
C ARG A 236 11.28 -12.07 11.97
N GLU A 237 11.14 -13.21 11.28
CA GLU A 237 12.28 -13.95 10.72
C GLU A 237 13.09 -13.13 9.73
N ILE A 238 12.43 -12.30 8.91
CA ILE A 238 13.12 -11.39 7.99
C ILE A 238 13.54 -10.07 8.65
N GLU A 239 13.24 -9.88 9.95
CA GLU A 239 13.47 -8.63 10.69
C GLU A 239 12.79 -7.42 10.01
N TYR A 240 11.50 -7.56 9.69
CA TYR A 240 10.75 -6.47 9.06
C TYR A 240 10.59 -5.28 10.00
N GLU A 241 11.01 -4.10 9.57
CA GLU A 241 11.02 -2.87 10.37
C GLU A 241 9.91 -1.87 10.00
N GLY A 242 9.15 -2.13 8.94
CA GLY A 242 8.07 -1.26 8.47
C GLY A 242 6.85 -1.27 9.39
N VAL A 243 5.79 -0.62 8.94
CA VAL A 243 4.50 -0.56 9.64
C VAL A 243 3.66 -1.81 9.38
N PHE A 244 2.92 -2.24 10.39
CA PHE A 244 1.85 -3.24 10.24
C PHE A 244 0.59 -2.47 9.82
N ASN A 245 0.45 -2.25 8.52
CA ASN A 245 -0.61 -1.41 7.97
C ASN A 245 -1.84 -2.24 7.63
N LEU A 246 -2.97 -1.93 8.26
CA LEU A 246 -4.26 -2.55 7.96
C LEU A 246 -4.94 -1.78 6.82
N GLU A 247 -5.08 -2.43 5.68
CA GLU A 247 -5.81 -1.91 4.53
C GLU A 247 -7.26 -2.39 4.56
N ILE A 248 -8.04 -1.83 5.46
CA ILE A 248 -9.43 -2.21 5.70
C ILE A 248 -10.36 -0.99 5.64
N PRO A 249 -11.57 -1.14 5.06
CA PRO A 249 -12.55 -0.05 5.03
C PRO A 249 -13.22 0.16 6.39
N GLY A 250 -13.55 1.42 6.69
CA GLY A 250 -14.27 1.80 7.91
C GLY A 250 -15.78 1.65 7.83
N GLU A 251 -16.31 1.09 6.73
CA GLU A 251 -17.74 0.90 6.51
C GLU A 251 -18.56 2.20 6.62
N ARG A 252 -18.50 3.05 5.60
CA ARG A 252 -19.13 4.40 5.55
C ARG A 252 -20.60 4.47 5.98
N LYS A 253 -21.32 3.35 5.87
CA LYS A 253 -22.77 3.31 6.19
C LYS A 253 -23.08 3.27 7.67
N ILE A 254 -22.07 3.05 8.53
CA ILE A 254 -22.25 3.04 9.98
C ILE A 254 -21.83 4.38 10.61
N PRO A 255 -22.46 4.78 11.73
CA PRO A 255 -22.06 5.99 12.45
C PRO A 255 -20.59 6.02 12.83
N LEU A 256 -19.99 7.22 12.85
CA LEU A 256 -18.57 7.42 13.18
C LEU A 256 -18.20 6.83 14.54
N GLU A 257 -19.08 6.93 15.52
CA GLU A 257 -18.87 6.40 16.87
C GLU A 257 -18.72 4.87 16.88
N LEU A 258 -19.43 4.17 15.99
CA LEU A 258 -19.29 2.71 15.85
C LEU A 258 -18.02 2.34 15.09
N ARG A 259 -17.60 3.17 14.11
CA ARG A 259 -16.28 2.99 13.47
C ARG A 259 -15.15 3.21 14.48
N ASP A 260 -15.26 4.19 15.36
CA ASP A 260 -14.31 4.40 16.45
C ASP A 260 -14.23 3.19 17.39
N ALA A 261 -15.37 2.62 17.76
CA ALA A 261 -15.39 1.42 18.61
C ALA A 261 -14.68 0.21 17.97
N LYS A 262 -14.76 0.08 16.64
CA LYS A 262 -14.00 -0.96 15.90
C LYS A 262 -12.49 -0.77 16.00
N ILE A 263 -11.98 0.46 16.11
CA ILE A 263 -10.53 0.72 16.29
C ILE A 263 -10.02 0.07 17.57
N ALA A 264 -10.79 0.07 18.66
CA ALA A 264 -10.39 -0.64 19.88
C ALA A 264 -10.23 -2.15 19.64
N TYR A 265 -11.10 -2.75 18.85
CA TYR A 265 -10.95 -4.16 18.43
C TYR A 265 -9.71 -4.37 17.56
N ILE A 266 -9.45 -3.49 16.59
CA ILE A 266 -8.23 -3.51 15.75
C ILE A 266 -6.98 -3.48 16.63
N GLN A 267 -6.92 -2.58 17.61
CA GLN A 267 -5.80 -2.48 18.55
C GLN A 267 -5.64 -3.77 19.36
N ALA A 268 -6.74 -4.37 19.82
CA ALA A 268 -6.70 -5.65 20.54
C ALA A 268 -6.13 -6.78 19.66
N CYS A 269 -6.56 -6.89 18.40
CA CYS A 269 -6.03 -7.85 17.42
C CYS A 269 -4.53 -7.63 17.19
N TYR A 270 -4.11 -6.40 16.96
CA TYR A 270 -2.70 -6.07 16.78
C TYR A 270 -1.87 -6.42 18.00
N HIS A 271 -2.31 -6.05 19.20
CA HIS A 271 -1.58 -6.38 20.45
C HIS A 271 -1.50 -7.88 20.71
N TYR A 272 -2.54 -8.64 20.33
CA TYR A 272 -2.48 -10.11 20.37
C TYR A 272 -1.39 -10.63 19.42
N LEU A 273 -1.40 -10.20 18.15
CA LEU A 273 -0.43 -10.62 17.14
C LEU A 273 1.02 -10.25 17.49
N MET A 274 1.22 -9.12 18.16
CA MET A 274 2.57 -8.70 18.58
C MET A 274 3.12 -9.50 19.76
N ARG A 275 2.29 -10.31 20.42
CA ARG A 275 2.71 -11.17 21.56
C ARG A 275 2.93 -12.63 21.19
N VAL A 276 2.33 -13.10 20.11
CA VAL A 276 2.50 -14.46 19.57
C VAL A 276 3.62 -14.48 18.52
#